data_f84357d764762ba29233f52e27942595
#
_entry.id   f84357d764762ba29233f52e27942595
#
_cell.length_a   1.000
_cell.length_b   1.000
_cell.length_c   1.000
_cell.angle_alpha   90.00
_cell.angle_beta   90.00
_cell.angle_gamma   90.00
#
_symmetry.space_group_name_H-M   'P 1'
#
loop_
_entity.id
_entity.type
_entity.pdbx_description
1 polymer ?
#
loop_
_entity_poly.entity_id
_entity_poly.type
_entity_poly.pdbx_seq_one_letter_code
_entity_poly.pdbx_strand_id
1 'polypeptide(L)'
;TIETPHFVLLASMLMLCVAIVTILFWKRDVAVIRRGVLVALFLEYLFFVLSETIFFRDVMETRECHLELFWNYRLIREDPAAANGIWEIILNILLFVPFGLLIGAFGFKKGKAIIIAILSGFLLSSFIEGSQYYFHKGVCETDDVLHNSVGCLLGLGIFWVLIRGIKIIKK
;
A
#
# COMPACT_ATOMS: atom_id res chain seq x y z
N THR A 1 17.28 10.22 16.10
CA THR A 1 16.32 9.22 15.65
C THR A 1 14.99 9.93 15.47
N ILE A 2 14.61 10.23 14.22
CA ILE A 2 13.27 10.76 13.90
C ILE A 2 12.31 9.60 14.13
N GLU A 3 11.38 9.76 15.05
CA GLU A 3 10.39 8.74 15.35
C GLU A 3 9.50 8.52 14.12
N THR A 4 9.81 7.47 13.38
CA THR A 4 9.14 7.04 12.15
C THR A 4 7.61 6.92 12.21
N PRO A 5 6.95 6.61 13.38
CA PRO A 5 5.50 6.46 13.41
C PRO A 5 4.71 7.74 13.10
N HIS A 6 5.24 8.91 13.43
CA HIS A 6 4.52 10.17 13.17
C HIS A 6 4.52 10.57 11.69
N PHE A 7 5.59 10.28 10.98
CA PHE A 7 5.69 10.58 9.55
C PHE A 7 4.78 9.67 8.71
N VAL A 8 4.74 8.37 9.03
CA VAL A 8 3.83 7.40 8.40
C VAL A 8 2.37 7.81 8.62
N LEU A 9 2.03 8.22 9.84
CA LEU A 9 0.67 8.68 10.16
C LEU A 9 0.31 9.95 9.40
N LEU A 10 1.22 10.92 9.32
CA LEU A 10 0.98 12.20 8.64
C LEU A 10 0.82 11.99 7.12
N ALA A 11 1.65 11.15 6.52
CA ALA A 11 1.56 10.83 5.10
C ALA A 11 0.29 10.04 4.77
N SER A 12 -0.11 9.07 5.60
CA SER A 12 -1.37 8.34 5.40
C SER A 12 -2.60 9.25 5.57
N MET A 13 -2.57 10.23 6.48
CA MET A 13 -3.62 11.23 6.61
C MET A 13 -3.67 12.17 5.40
N LEU A 14 -2.52 12.61 4.89
CA LEU A 14 -2.45 13.45 3.69
C LEU A 14 -3.02 12.71 2.48
N MET A 15 -2.64 11.44 2.28
CA MET A 15 -3.15 10.57 1.24
C MET A 15 -4.67 10.37 1.34
N LEU A 16 -5.19 10.18 2.56
CA LEU A 16 -6.63 10.07 2.79
C LEU A 16 -7.36 11.37 2.44
N CYS A 17 -6.84 12.52 2.87
CA CYS A 17 -7.39 13.84 2.52
C CYS A 17 -7.42 14.05 1.01
N VAL A 18 -6.36 13.68 0.32
CA VAL A 18 -6.29 13.82 -1.13
C VAL A 18 -7.23 12.86 -1.85
N ALA A 19 -7.36 11.61 -1.38
CA ALA A 19 -8.35 10.68 -1.90
C ALA A 19 -9.77 11.24 -1.75
N ILE A 20 -10.10 11.83 -0.60
CA ILE A 20 -11.39 12.49 -0.32
C ILE A 20 -11.60 13.68 -1.26
N VAL A 21 -10.61 14.57 -1.40
CA VAL A 21 -10.67 15.72 -2.32
C VAL A 21 -10.88 15.24 -3.75
N THR A 22 -10.15 14.22 -4.20
CA THR A 22 -10.31 13.65 -5.54
C THR A 22 -11.72 13.10 -5.76
N ILE A 23 -12.30 12.43 -4.75
CA ILE A 23 -13.68 11.92 -4.78
C ILE A 23 -14.70 13.08 -4.87
N LEU A 24 -14.51 14.15 -4.10
CA LEU A 24 -15.39 15.31 -4.08
C LEU A 24 -15.38 16.10 -5.41
N PHE A 25 -14.22 16.21 -6.06
CA PHE A 25 -14.06 16.90 -7.34
C PHE A 25 -14.30 16.01 -8.57
N TRP A 26 -14.67 14.74 -8.38
CA TRP A 26 -14.89 13.75 -9.46
C TRP A 26 -15.92 14.17 -10.53
N LYS A 27 -16.81 15.11 -10.24
CA LYS A 27 -17.92 15.52 -11.14
C LYS A 27 -17.66 16.76 -11.99
N ARG A 28 -16.53 17.45 -11.86
CA ARG A 28 -16.25 18.62 -12.69
C ARG A 28 -15.49 18.21 -13.95
N ASP A 29 -15.87 18.79 -15.10
CA ASP A 29 -15.32 18.56 -16.46
C ASP A 29 -13.84 18.93 -16.64
N VAL A 30 -13.01 18.63 -15.65
CA VAL A 30 -11.59 18.93 -15.63
C VAL A 30 -10.80 17.61 -15.72
N ALA A 31 -11.12 16.78 -16.72
CA ALA A 31 -10.54 15.43 -16.86
C ALA A 31 -9.00 15.45 -16.92
N VAL A 32 -8.43 16.48 -17.51
CA VAL A 32 -6.95 16.62 -17.61
C VAL A 32 -6.35 16.95 -16.24
N ILE A 33 -6.92 17.92 -15.51
CA ILE A 33 -6.45 18.31 -14.17
C ILE A 33 -6.60 17.14 -13.20
N ARG A 34 -7.73 16.45 -13.25
CA ARG A 34 -7.95 15.26 -12.42
C ARG A 34 -6.90 14.18 -12.65
N ARG A 35 -6.60 13.86 -13.91
CA ARG A 35 -5.56 12.87 -14.24
C ARG A 35 -4.19 13.32 -13.76
N GLY A 36 -3.85 14.59 -13.97
CA GLY A 36 -2.59 15.15 -13.48
C GLY A 36 -2.45 15.05 -11.97
N VAL A 37 -3.50 15.39 -11.22
CA VAL A 37 -3.54 15.25 -9.75
C VAL A 37 -3.39 13.78 -9.36
N LEU A 38 -4.10 12.85 -9.99
CA LEU A 38 -3.97 11.42 -9.67
C LEU A 38 -2.57 10.88 -9.94
N VAL A 39 -1.92 11.31 -11.02
CA VAL A 39 -0.53 10.92 -11.31
C VAL A 39 0.42 11.52 -10.27
N ALA A 40 0.27 12.79 -9.90
CA ALA A 40 1.09 13.42 -8.88
C ALA A 40 0.99 12.68 -7.54
N LEU A 41 -0.23 12.35 -7.12
CA LEU A 41 -0.50 11.59 -5.90
C LEU A 41 0.09 10.17 -5.94
N PHE A 42 0.01 9.54 -7.10
CA PHE A 42 0.60 8.23 -7.30
C PHE A 42 2.12 8.27 -7.15
N LEU A 43 2.77 9.27 -7.73
CA LEU A 43 4.22 9.46 -7.62
C LEU A 43 4.64 9.81 -6.19
N GLU A 44 3.90 10.66 -5.51
CA GLU A 44 4.11 11.00 -4.10
C GLU A 44 3.97 9.76 -3.20
N TYR A 45 2.93 8.96 -3.43
CA TYR A 45 2.73 7.71 -2.73
C TYR A 45 3.90 6.72 -2.98
N LEU A 46 4.34 6.55 -4.23
CA LEU A 46 5.48 5.70 -4.53
C LEU A 46 6.75 6.17 -3.82
N PHE A 47 7.00 7.48 -3.86
CA PHE A 47 8.15 8.06 -3.16
C PHE A 47 8.07 7.78 -1.66
N PHE A 48 6.89 7.97 -1.06
CA PHE A 48 6.65 7.67 0.36
C PHE A 48 6.92 6.20 0.68
N VAL A 49 6.32 5.26 -0.05
CA VAL A 49 6.50 3.82 0.17
C VAL A 49 7.97 3.42 0.06
N LEU A 50 8.66 3.86 -1.00
CA LEU A 50 10.08 3.54 -1.19
C LEU A 50 10.96 4.17 -0.11
N SER A 51 10.60 5.34 0.38
CA SER A 51 11.31 6.01 1.47
C SER A 51 11.22 5.19 2.75
N GLU A 52 10.02 4.76 3.14
CA GLU A 52 9.78 4.00 4.38
C GLU A 52 10.32 2.56 4.29
N THR A 53 10.25 1.95 3.11
CA THR A 53 10.61 0.54 2.98
C THR A 53 12.07 0.31 2.60
N ILE A 54 12.73 1.29 1.97
CA ILE A 54 14.10 1.12 1.46
C ILE A 54 15.04 2.22 1.97
N PHE A 55 14.69 3.52 1.78
CA PHE A 55 15.67 4.58 1.99
C PHE A 55 15.98 4.84 3.46
N PHE A 56 14.97 4.86 4.33
CA PHE A 56 15.13 5.18 5.75
C PHE A 56 15.36 3.95 6.65
N ARG A 57 15.36 2.74 6.08
CA ARG A 57 15.72 1.55 6.86
C ARG A 57 17.23 1.48 7.10
N ASP A 58 17.60 1.03 8.29
CA ASP A 58 18.98 0.76 8.66
C ASP A 58 19.54 -0.43 7.86
N VAL A 59 20.85 -0.40 7.62
CA VAL A 59 21.56 -1.48 6.94
C VAL A 59 21.83 -2.62 7.91
N MET A 60 21.42 -3.82 7.55
CA MET A 60 21.69 -5.05 8.33
C MET A 60 23.05 -5.63 7.99
N GLU A 61 23.66 -6.34 8.93
CA GLU A 61 24.96 -7.00 8.71
C GLU A 61 24.84 -8.20 7.76
N THR A 62 23.72 -8.91 7.83
CA THR A 62 23.46 -10.13 7.05
C THR A 62 22.24 -9.96 6.16
N ARG A 63 22.21 -10.72 5.06
CA ARG A 63 21.01 -10.85 4.23
C ARG A 63 20.15 -11.97 4.78
N GLU A 64 18.88 -11.68 4.98
CA GLU A 64 17.90 -12.67 5.39
C GLU A 64 16.73 -12.69 4.40
N CYS A 65 16.22 -13.89 4.10
CA CYS A 65 15.09 -14.06 3.20
C CYS A 65 14.25 -15.28 3.61
N HIS A 66 12.97 -15.06 3.84
CA HIS A 66 11.98 -16.10 4.16
C HIS A 66 11.06 -16.31 2.97
N LEU A 67 11.34 -17.34 2.16
CA LEU A 67 10.54 -17.67 0.97
C LEU A 67 9.37 -18.60 1.28
N GLU A 68 9.24 -19.05 2.51
CA GLU A 68 8.15 -19.93 2.94
C GLU A 68 6.88 -19.13 3.19
N LEU A 69 5.79 -19.48 2.51
CA LEU A 69 4.49 -18.86 2.73
C LEU A 69 3.95 -19.17 4.13
N PHE A 70 3.33 -18.17 4.73
CA PHE A 70 2.75 -18.23 6.07
C PHE A 70 3.80 -18.43 7.18
N TRP A 71 5.06 -18.05 6.92
CA TRP A 71 6.15 -18.06 7.89
C TRP A 71 5.80 -17.24 9.14
N ASN A 72 5.33 -16.00 8.96
CA ASN A 72 4.97 -15.10 10.07
C ASN A 72 3.85 -15.69 10.94
N TYR A 73 2.83 -16.29 10.33
CA TYR A 73 1.73 -16.92 11.08
C TYR A 73 2.18 -18.13 11.88
N ARG A 74 3.11 -18.92 11.34
CA ARG A 74 3.69 -20.06 12.06
C ARG A 74 4.52 -19.58 13.23
N LEU A 75 5.40 -18.60 13.01
CA LEU A 75 6.25 -18.03 14.04
C LEU A 75 5.43 -17.48 15.22
N ILE A 76 4.39 -16.68 14.92
CA ILE A 76 3.48 -16.12 15.93
C ILE A 76 2.78 -17.22 16.72
N ARG A 77 2.41 -18.33 16.07
CA ARG A 77 1.76 -19.45 16.75
C ARG A 77 2.70 -20.24 17.66
N GLU A 78 3.96 -20.39 17.28
CA GLU A 78 4.96 -21.21 17.99
C GLU A 78 5.67 -20.43 19.08
N ASP A 79 5.85 -19.12 18.91
CA ASP A 79 6.49 -18.26 19.90
C ASP A 79 5.59 -17.06 20.29
N PRO A 80 5.04 -17.06 21.53
CA PRO A 80 4.27 -15.92 22.03
C PRO A 80 5.03 -14.59 22.04
N ALA A 81 6.37 -14.61 22.10
CA ALA A 81 7.17 -13.39 22.02
C ALA A 81 7.15 -12.76 20.62
N ALA A 82 6.82 -13.54 19.59
CA ALA A 82 6.66 -13.07 18.21
C ALA A 82 5.30 -12.42 17.93
N ALA A 83 4.42 -12.25 18.94
CA ALA A 83 3.08 -11.66 18.76
C ALA A 83 3.11 -10.25 18.15
N ASN A 84 4.20 -9.51 18.28
CA ASN A 84 4.38 -8.22 17.61
C ASN A 84 4.37 -8.31 16.08
N GLY A 85 4.67 -9.48 15.49
CA GLY A 85 4.57 -9.72 14.05
C GLY A 85 3.14 -9.52 13.48
N ILE A 86 2.10 -9.59 14.32
CA ILE A 86 0.74 -9.23 13.90
C ILE A 86 0.66 -7.78 13.43
N TRP A 87 1.34 -6.87 14.10
CA TRP A 87 1.39 -5.46 13.71
C TRP A 87 2.12 -5.26 12.40
N GLU A 88 3.17 -6.01 12.11
CA GLU A 88 3.88 -5.97 10.84
C GLU A 88 2.95 -6.39 9.69
N ILE A 89 2.20 -7.48 9.86
CA ILE A 89 1.18 -7.93 8.90
C ILE A 89 0.15 -6.83 8.64
N ILE A 90 -0.40 -6.22 9.71
CA ILE A 90 -1.40 -5.17 9.60
C ILE A 90 -0.82 -3.94 8.88
N LEU A 91 0.39 -3.53 9.24
CA LEU A 91 1.04 -2.36 8.64
C LEU A 91 1.34 -2.57 7.16
N ASN A 92 1.77 -3.75 6.75
CA ASN A 92 1.99 -4.10 5.35
C ASN A 92 0.67 -4.01 4.55
N ILE A 93 -0.41 -4.59 5.06
CA ILE A 93 -1.73 -4.46 4.44
C ILE A 93 -2.13 -2.98 4.33
N LEU A 94 -2.04 -2.22 5.42
CA LEU A 94 -2.45 -0.82 5.46
C LEU A 94 -1.59 0.07 4.54
N LEU A 95 -0.31 -0.24 4.41
CA LEU A 95 0.60 0.48 3.54
C LEU A 95 0.11 0.46 2.09
N PHE A 96 -0.48 -0.64 1.61
CA PHE A 96 -0.93 -0.79 0.21
C PHE A 96 -2.41 -0.44 -0.02
N VAL A 97 -3.19 -0.17 1.02
CA VAL A 97 -4.59 0.31 0.87
C VAL A 97 -4.66 1.60 0.03
N PRO A 98 -3.83 2.65 0.25
CA PRO A 98 -3.85 3.85 -0.58
C PRO A 98 -3.55 3.57 -2.06
N PHE A 99 -2.69 2.60 -2.34
CA PHE A 99 -2.38 2.18 -3.71
C PHE A 99 -3.63 1.65 -4.44
N GLY A 100 -4.38 0.77 -3.79
CA GLY A 100 -5.65 0.27 -4.31
C GLY A 100 -6.72 1.35 -4.50
N LEU A 101 -6.82 2.31 -3.57
CA LEU A 101 -7.69 3.48 -3.70
C LEU A 101 -7.34 4.30 -4.95
N LEU A 102 -6.06 4.55 -5.19
CA LEU A 102 -5.59 5.29 -6.36
C LEU A 102 -5.93 4.54 -7.66
N ILE A 103 -5.72 3.22 -7.73
CA ILE A 103 -6.11 2.41 -8.89
C ILE A 103 -7.62 2.54 -9.17
N GLY A 104 -8.44 2.49 -8.14
CA GLY A 104 -9.88 2.73 -8.25
C GLY A 104 -10.21 4.12 -8.81
N ALA A 105 -9.48 5.14 -8.36
CA ALA A 105 -9.65 6.53 -8.74
C ALA A 105 -9.29 6.81 -10.22
N PHE A 106 -8.41 6.02 -10.83
CA PHE A 106 -8.12 6.13 -12.28
C PHE A 106 -9.31 5.76 -13.17
N GLY A 107 -10.33 5.09 -12.64
CA GLY A 107 -11.59 4.85 -13.35
C GLY A 107 -11.55 3.73 -14.38
N PHE A 108 -10.69 2.74 -14.21
CA PHE A 108 -10.69 1.53 -15.05
C PHE A 108 -11.99 0.73 -14.88
N LYS A 109 -12.36 -0.04 -15.92
CA LYS A 109 -13.46 -1.02 -15.81
C LYS A 109 -13.10 -2.04 -14.70
N LYS A 110 -14.11 -2.52 -13.94
CA LYS A 110 -13.91 -3.34 -12.73
C LYS A 110 -12.94 -4.50 -12.93
N GLY A 111 -13.15 -5.33 -13.95
CA GLY A 111 -12.26 -6.48 -14.22
C GLY A 111 -10.81 -6.04 -14.48
N LYS A 112 -10.62 -4.98 -15.30
CA LYS A 112 -9.29 -4.42 -15.55
C LYS A 112 -8.66 -3.84 -14.28
N ALA A 113 -9.43 -3.14 -13.44
CA ALA A 113 -8.95 -2.59 -12.18
C ALA A 113 -8.46 -3.69 -11.22
N ILE A 114 -9.18 -4.81 -11.11
CA ILE A 114 -8.76 -5.96 -10.29
C ILE A 114 -7.43 -6.53 -10.80
N ILE A 115 -7.32 -6.78 -12.10
CA ILE A 115 -6.08 -7.31 -12.70
C ILE A 115 -4.91 -6.34 -12.45
N ILE A 116 -5.12 -5.03 -12.67
CA ILE A 116 -4.10 -4.03 -12.42
C ILE A 116 -3.71 -4.02 -10.93
N ALA A 117 -4.67 -4.07 -10.01
CA ALA A 117 -4.40 -4.06 -8.57
C ALA A 117 -3.56 -5.28 -8.15
N ILE A 118 -3.93 -6.48 -8.62
CA ILE A 118 -3.18 -7.70 -8.33
C ILE A 118 -1.76 -7.61 -8.89
N LEU A 119 -1.62 -7.34 -10.18
CA LEU A 119 -0.32 -7.35 -10.84
C LEU A 119 0.60 -6.23 -10.32
N SER A 120 0.08 -5.00 -10.19
CA SER A 120 0.91 -3.87 -9.74
C SER A 120 1.23 -3.96 -8.25
N GLY A 121 0.31 -4.43 -7.40
CA GLY A 121 0.56 -4.70 -5.99
C GLY A 121 1.65 -5.75 -5.81
N PHE A 122 1.51 -6.89 -6.51
CA PHE A 122 2.51 -7.96 -6.51
C PHE A 122 3.88 -7.48 -6.99
N LEU A 123 3.93 -6.79 -8.14
CA LEU A 123 5.20 -6.33 -8.72
C LEU A 123 5.90 -5.28 -7.85
N LEU A 124 5.15 -4.30 -7.34
CA LEU A 124 5.72 -3.27 -6.46
C LEU A 124 6.24 -3.89 -5.16
N SER A 125 5.47 -4.77 -4.55
CA SER A 125 5.91 -5.44 -3.32
C SER A 125 7.11 -6.35 -3.57
N SER A 126 7.12 -7.15 -4.63
CA SER A 126 8.28 -7.98 -4.99
C SER A 126 9.53 -7.14 -5.28
N PHE A 127 9.37 -5.95 -5.86
CA PHE A 127 10.46 -5.00 -6.06
C PHE A 127 11.00 -4.48 -4.73
N ILE A 128 10.12 -4.18 -3.77
CA ILE A 128 10.51 -3.74 -2.42
C ILE A 128 11.32 -4.84 -1.72
N GLU A 129 10.77 -6.06 -1.66
CA GLU A 129 11.42 -7.21 -1.02
C GLU A 129 12.79 -7.52 -1.65
N GLY A 130 12.84 -7.54 -2.98
CA GLY A 130 14.10 -7.74 -3.71
C GLY A 130 15.11 -6.63 -3.44
N SER A 131 14.65 -5.38 -3.30
CA SER A 131 15.51 -4.24 -2.97
C SER A 131 16.03 -4.31 -1.53
N GLN A 132 15.20 -4.68 -0.57
CA GLN A 132 15.59 -4.86 0.83
C GLN A 132 16.67 -5.94 0.94
N TYR A 133 16.47 -7.07 0.28
CA TYR A 133 17.50 -8.12 0.21
C TYR A 133 18.80 -7.64 -0.42
N TYR A 134 18.72 -6.95 -1.57
CA TYR A 134 19.90 -6.50 -2.31
C TYR A 134 20.71 -5.47 -1.51
N PHE A 135 20.03 -4.49 -0.89
CA PHE A 135 20.67 -3.39 -0.16
C PHE A 135 20.87 -3.68 1.32
N HIS A 136 20.56 -4.88 1.82
CA HIS A 136 20.61 -5.25 3.25
C HIS A 136 19.75 -4.36 4.15
N LYS A 137 18.58 -3.94 3.66
CA LYS A 137 17.70 -2.97 4.35
C LYS A 137 16.40 -3.57 4.87
N GLY A 138 16.45 -4.82 5.26
CA GLY A 138 15.33 -5.57 5.82
C GLY A 138 15.40 -7.04 5.46
N VAL A 139 14.49 -7.81 6.05
CA VAL A 139 14.28 -9.21 5.74
C VAL A 139 13.35 -9.30 4.54
N CYS A 140 13.75 -10.06 3.51
CA CYS A 140 12.90 -10.31 2.35
C CYS A 140 11.89 -11.42 2.70
N GLU A 141 10.61 -11.12 2.61
CA GLU A 141 9.54 -12.04 3.01
C GLU A 141 8.47 -12.22 1.93
N THR A 142 8.20 -13.49 1.57
CA THR A 142 7.11 -13.81 0.63
C THR A 142 5.73 -13.42 1.21
N ASP A 143 5.58 -13.51 2.53
CA ASP A 143 4.35 -13.13 3.22
C ASP A 143 4.03 -11.63 3.04
N ASP A 144 5.04 -10.78 3.00
CA ASP A 144 4.87 -9.34 2.78
C ASP A 144 4.35 -9.04 1.38
N VAL A 145 4.79 -9.80 0.38
CA VAL A 145 4.24 -9.69 -0.98
C VAL A 145 2.75 -10.05 -1.00
N LEU A 146 2.35 -11.06 -0.22
CA LEU A 146 0.95 -11.44 -0.08
C LEU A 146 0.13 -10.36 0.64
N HIS A 147 0.60 -9.89 1.80
CA HIS A 147 -0.08 -8.88 2.63
C HIS A 147 -0.27 -7.56 1.87
N ASN A 148 0.76 -7.10 1.19
CA ASN A 148 0.74 -5.89 0.37
C ASN A 148 -0.25 -6.02 -0.80
N SER A 149 -0.29 -7.17 -1.47
CA SER A 149 -1.26 -7.45 -2.54
C SER A 149 -2.70 -7.47 -2.04
N VAL A 150 -2.95 -8.06 -0.86
CA VAL A 150 -4.25 -8.02 -0.18
C VAL A 150 -4.63 -6.58 0.16
N GLY A 151 -3.70 -5.79 0.70
CA GLY A 151 -3.91 -4.36 1.00
C GLY A 151 -4.35 -3.58 -0.23
N CYS A 152 -3.71 -3.81 -1.38
CA CYS A 152 -4.08 -3.18 -2.65
C CYS A 152 -5.51 -3.55 -3.08
N LEU A 153 -5.91 -4.82 -2.98
CA LEU A 153 -7.27 -5.26 -3.29
C LEU A 153 -8.30 -4.67 -2.32
N LEU A 154 -7.99 -4.60 -1.03
CA LEU A 154 -8.85 -3.97 -0.02
C LEU A 154 -9.07 -2.49 -0.34
N GLY A 155 -8.02 -1.75 -0.68
CA GLY A 155 -8.12 -0.35 -1.08
C GLY A 155 -9.02 -0.14 -2.29
N LEU A 156 -8.89 -0.99 -3.32
CA LEU A 156 -9.77 -0.97 -4.48
C LEU A 156 -11.23 -1.26 -4.10
N GLY A 157 -11.46 -2.22 -3.21
CA GLY A 157 -12.79 -2.54 -2.67
C GLY A 157 -13.41 -1.36 -1.91
N ILE A 158 -12.66 -0.74 -1.01
CA ILE A 158 -13.05 0.45 -0.25
C ILE A 158 -13.44 1.59 -1.22
N PHE A 159 -12.65 1.85 -2.26
CA PHE A 159 -12.99 2.85 -3.27
C PHE A 159 -14.36 2.60 -3.90
N TRP A 160 -14.69 1.37 -4.27
CA TRP A 160 -15.99 1.05 -4.88
C TRP A 160 -17.16 1.22 -3.90
N VAL A 161 -16.96 0.87 -2.63
CA VAL A 161 -17.96 1.09 -1.58
C VAL A 161 -18.24 2.59 -1.41
N LEU A 162 -17.18 3.41 -1.31
CA LEU A 162 -17.29 4.87 -1.16
C LEU A 162 -18.02 5.50 -2.34
N ILE A 163 -17.67 5.14 -3.58
CA ILE A 163 -18.35 5.68 -4.78
C ILE A 163 -19.81 5.27 -4.86
N ARG A 164 -20.18 4.04 -4.42
CA ARG A 164 -21.58 3.60 -4.34
C ARG A 164 -22.36 4.42 -3.31
N GLY A 165 -21.79 4.60 -2.11
CA GLY A 165 -22.41 5.39 -1.04
C GLY A 165 -22.72 6.82 -1.49
N ILE A 166 -21.75 7.49 -2.14
CA ILE A 166 -21.95 8.85 -2.67
C ILE A 166 -23.06 8.92 -3.72
N LYS A 167 -23.21 7.89 -4.57
CA LYS A 167 -24.30 7.85 -5.59
C LYS A 167 -25.67 7.66 -4.96
N ILE A 168 -25.76 6.96 -3.84
CA ILE A 168 -27.05 6.77 -3.13
C ILE A 168 -27.49 8.08 -2.47
N ILE A 169 -26.59 8.79 -1.80
CA ILE A 169 -26.88 10.05 -1.11
C ILE A 169 -27.29 11.17 -2.07
N LYS A 170 -26.91 11.10 -3.34
CA LYS A 170 -27.19 12.13 -4.36
C LYS A 170 -28.45 11.84 -5.21
N LYS A 171 -29.16 10.78 -4.91
CA LYS A 171 -30.49 10.47 -5.47
C LYS A 171 -31.59 10.96 -4.54
#